data_0c077c07bf67458e07e3a33451a8f25b
#
_entry.id   0c077c07bf67458e07e3a33451a8f25b
#
_cell.length_a   1.000
_cell.length_b   1.000
_cell.length_c   1.000
_cell.angle_alpha   90.00
_cell.angle_beta   90.00
_cell.angle_gamma   90.00
#
_symmetry.space_group_name_H-M   'P 1'
#
loop_
_entity.id
_entity.type
_entity.pdbx_description
1 polymer ?
#
loop_
_entity_poly.entity_id
_entity_poly.type
_entity_poly.pdbx_seq_one_letter_code
_entity_poly.pdbx_strand_id
1 'polypeptide(L)'
;MGRTEVIRVDLRNPLIAKVISSAKVDTVVHTAMTANPRDAGGRGFTDGPRRSGRSTMRDMNVVGTMQLLAACQKSTTMTRLVIKSSGAVYGTSPRHPATFTERDELTDLPASGYAKDAVESEGYVRNFARRRADVDVTVLRFTNLIGPRIDTGLTQYFALPVVPTVLGHDGWIQLLHEEDALAVLEQATRQRLPGVFNVGGDGALLLSEAIRRAGRILAPIPEPAMAIVLRVLSNSHLSDYYPEQVRILNYGQVLDTTRLRTEFGFTPRWTSVQAFDDFVHGRAFRPVIDPKRLAGIERGLRELAARLR
;
A
#
# COMPACT_ATOMS: atom_id res chain seq x y z
N MET A 1 -3.47 14.74 -28.03
CA MET A 1 -3.97 14.53 -26.65
C MET A 1 -5.43 14.14 -26.72
N GLY A 2 -5.82 13.00 -26.15
CA GLY A 2 -7.22 12.58 -26.09
C GLY A 2 -8.02 13.50 -25.14
N ARG A 3 -9.32 13.59 -25.39
CA ARG A 3 -10.24 14.35 -24.55
C ARG A 3 -10.43 13.61 -23.23
N THR A 4 -10.16 14.27 -22.10
CA THR A 4 -10.41 13.72 -20.76
C THR A 4 -11.77 14.23 -20.27
N GLU A 5 -12.62 13.30 -19.85
CA GLU A 5 -13.89 13.59 -19.18
C GLU A 5 -13.81 13.10 -17.72
N VAL A 6 -14.24 13.91 -16.78
CA VAL A 6 -14.27 13.59 -15.36
C VAL A 6 -15.70 13.46 -14.90
N ILE A 7 -16.08 12.24 -14.52
CA ILE A 7 -17.41 11.93 -13.98
C ILE A 7 -17.26 11.59 -12.50
N ARG A 8 -17.92 12.34 -11.63
CA ARG A 8 -17.92 12.08 -10.18
C ARG A 8 -18.99 11.06 -9.83
N VAL A 9 -18.58 9.83 -9.55
CA VAL A 9 -19.51 8.74 -9.16
C VAL A 9 -18.91 7.99 -7.96
N ASP A 10 -19.75 7.66 -7.00
CA ASP A 10 -19.38 6.73 -5.93
C ASP A 10 -19.35 5.31 -6.51
N LEU A 11 -18.22 4.62 -6.37
CA LEU A 11 -18.01 3.27 -6.90
C LEU A 11 -19.02 2.25 -6.34
N ARG A 12 -19.57 2.53 -5.15
CA ARG A 12 -20.62 1.73 -4.49
C ARG A 12 -22.00 1.92 -5.12
N ASN A 13 -22.15 2.95 -5.97
CA ASN A 13 -23.43 3.27 -6.58
C ASN A 13 -23.63 2.43 -7.87
N PRO A 14 -24.78 1.74 -8.05
CA PRO A 14 -25.09 1.01 -9.27
C PRO A 14 -25.02 1.85 -10.57
N LEU A 15 -25.04 3.17 -10.48
CA LEU A 15 -24.87 4.07 -11.63
C LEU A 15 -23.54 3.87 -12.37
N ILE A 16 -22.51 3.29 -11.72
CA ILE A 16 -21.25 2.94 -12.38
C ILE A 16 -21.48 2.04 -13.61
N ALA A 17 -22.48 1.17 -13.56
CA ALA A 17 -22.84 0.32 -14.69
C ALA A 17 -23.31 1.13 -15.92
N LYS A 18 -24.05 2.22 -15.71
CA LYS A 18 -24.47 3.12 -16.78
C LYS A 18 -23.27 3.86 -17.37
N VAL A 19 -22.33 4.31 -16.52
CA VAL A 19 -21.13 5.00 -16.98
C VAL A 19 -20.30 4.09 -17.86
N ILE A 20 -20.02 2.87 -17.44
CA ILE A 20 -19.21 1.91 -18.20
C ILE A 20 -19.91 1.52 -19.52
N SER A 21 -21.21 1.29 -19.51
CA SER A 21 -21.94 0.89 -20.71
C SER A 21 -22.10 2.03 -21.71
N SER A 22 -22.36 3.27 -21.22
CA SER A 22 -22.54 4.43 -22.11
C SER A 22 -21.22 4.91 -22.73
N ALA A 23 -20.11 4.85 -21.98
CA ALA A 23 -18.81 5.28 -22.44
C ALA A 23 -18.15 4.30 -23.43
N LYS A 24 -18.68 3.07 -23.58
CA LYS A 24 -18.13 2.03 -24.49
C LYS A 24 -16.62 1.84 -24.29
N VAL A 25 -16.18 1.80 -23.04
CA VAL A 25 -14.77 1.66 -22.69
C VAL A 25 -14.23 0.29 -23.10
N ASP A 26 -13.00 0.25 -23.59
CA ASP A 26 -12.25 -0.98 -23.89
C ASP A 26 -11.34 -1.43 -22.74
N THR A 27 -10.91 -0.51 -21.89
CA THR A 27 -10.01 -0.74 -20.77
C THR A 27 -10.54 -0.08 -19.50
N VAL A 28 -10.58 -0.84 -18.43
CA VAL A 28 -10.93 -0.35 -17.09
C VAL A 28 -9.71 -0.48 -16.19
N VAL A 29 -9.35 0.61 -15.49
CA VAL A 29 -8.26 0.62 -14.50
C VAL A 29 -8.85 0.93 -13.13
N HIS A 30 -8.79 -0.03 -12.23
CA HIS A 30 -9.31 0.08 -10.87
C HIS A 30 -8.18 0.39 -9.88
N THR A 31 -8.13 1.62 -9.38
CA THR A 31 -7.12 2.09 -8.42
C THR A 31 -7.70 2.51 -7.07
N ALA A 32 -9.00 2.34 -6.87
CA ALA A 32 -9.72 2.88 -5.71
C ALA A 32 -9.53 2.10 -4.39
N MET A 33 -8.77 1.00 -4.40
CA MET A 33 -8.45 0.30 -3.15
C MET A 33 -7.57 1.16 -2.25
N THR A 34 -8.02 1.42 -1.04
CA THR A 34 -7.33 2.26 -0.07
C THR A 34 -7.20 1.60 1.30
N ALA A 35 -6.05 1.81 1.94
CA ALA A 35 -5.82 1.48 3.34
C ALA A 35 -6.14 2.66 4.28
N ASN A 36 -6.50 3.83 3.72
CA ASN A 36 -6.76 5.05 4.47
C ASN A 36 -8.28 5.32 4.53
N PRO A 37 -8.91 5.33 5.72
CA PRO A 37 -10.33 5.63 5.89
C PRO A 37 -10.75 7.02 5.41
N ARG A 38 -9.84 8.00 5.41
CA ARG A 38 -10.13 9.35 4.91
C ARG A 38 -10.41 9.33 3.41
N ASP A 39 -9.69 8.50 2.67
CA ASP A 39 -9.88 8.36 1.21
C ASP A 39 -11.19 7.64 0.90
N ALA A 40 -11.61 6.70 1.75
CA ALA A 40 -12.85 5.96 1.59
C ALA A 40 -14.11 6.79 1.91
N GLY A 41 -13.97 7.80 2.76
CA GLY A 41 -15.07 8.65 3.25
C GLY A 41 -15.32 9.93 2.46
N GLY A 42 -14.73 10.12 1.26
CA GLY A 42 -14.75 11.29 0.38
C GLY A 42 -15.51 12.51 0.93
N ARG A 43 -14.85 13.63 1.15
CA ARG A 43 -15.51 14.88 1.57
C ARG A 43 -16.58 15.25 0.54
N GLY A 44 -17.85 15.02 0.85
CA GLY A 44 -18.98 15.56 0.09
C GLY A 44 -19.95 14.58 -0.57
N PHE A 45 -19.92 13.26 -0.29
CA PHE A 45 -20.80 12.31 -0.99
C PHE A 45 -21.87 11.60 -0.13
N THR A 46 -21.94 11.83 1.17
CA THR A 46 -23.00 11.22 1.98
C THR A 46 -23.58 12.20 2.99
N ASP A 47 -24.86 12.59 2.79
CA ASP A 47 -25.72 13.23 3.80
C ASP A 47 -26.22 12.22 4.87
N GLY A 48 -25.56 11.08 5.01
CA GLY A 48 -25.93 10.02 5.95
C GLY A 48 -25.15 10.06 7.26
N PRO A 49 -25.61 9.37 8.31
CA PRO A 49 -24.92 9.30 9.60
C PRO A 49 -23.50 8.79 9.42
N ARG A 50 -22.53 9.44 10.09
CA ARG A 50 -21.10 9.11 10.04
C ARG A 50 -20.88 7.65 10.43
N ARG A 51 -20.73 6.77 9.45
CA ARG A 51 -20.29 5.39 9.68
C ARG A 51 -18.84 5.39 10.17
N SER A 52 -18.48 4.37 10.96
CA SER A 52 -17.10 4.24 11.40
C SER A 52 -16.17 4.15 10.17
N GLY A 53 -15.03 4.81 10.19
CA GLY A 53 -14.10 4.86 9.05
C GLY A 53 -13.73 3.48 8.49
N ARG A 54 -13.80 2.42 9.32
CA ARG A 54 -13.53 1.02 8.95
C ARG A 54 -14.63 0.41 8.09
N SER A 55 -15.92 0.62 8.41
CA SER A 55 -17.02 0.12 7.58
C SER A 55 -17.02 0.81 6.21
N THR A 56 -16.72 2.10 6.19
CA THR A 56 -16.64 2.89 4.95
C THR A 56 -15.49 2.41 4.05
N MET A 57 -14.33 2.07 4.65
CA MET A 57 -13.18 1.54 3.91
C MET A 57 -13.48 0.18 3.29
N ARG A 58 -14.07 -0.76 4.06
CA ARG A 58 -14.51 -2.06 3.55
C ARG A 58 -15.56 -1.90 2.43
N ASP A 59 -16.53 -1.03 2.62
CA ASP A 59 -17.56 -0.76 1.61
C ASP A 59 -16.93 -0.26 0.29
N MET A 60 -15.92 0.60 0.37
CA MET A 60 -15.20 1.08 -0.80
C MET A 60 -14.37 -0.03 -1.45
N ASN A 61 -13.57 -0.74 -0.67
CA ASN A 61 -12.65 -1.75 -1.17
C ASN A 61 -13.38 -2.98 -1.72
N VAL A 62 -14.36 -3.50 -0.98
CA VAL A 62 -15.02 -4.76 -1.32
C VAL A 62 -16.29 -4.53 -2.13
N VAL A 63 -17.25 -3.73 -1.59
CA VAL A 63 -18.51 -3.50 -2.29
C VAL A 63 -18.31 -2.68 -3.56
N GLY A 64 -17.44 -1.65 -3.51
CA GLY A 64 -17.08 -0.85 -4.69
C GLY A 64 -16.46 -1.71 -5.79
N THR A 65 -15.50 -2.58 -5.45
CA THR A 65 -14.90 -3.52 -6.40
C THR A 65 -15.96 -4.47 -6.98
N MET A 66 -16.84 -5.02 -6.14
CA MET A 66 -17.93 -5.89 -6.58
C MET A 66 -18.85 -5.21 -7.59
N GLN A 67 -19.27 -3.95 -7.30
CA GLN A 67 -20.13 -3.17 -8.18
C GLN A 67 -19.45 -2.86 -9.52
N LEU A 68 -18.16 -2.49 -9.48
CA LEU A 68 -17.37 -2.27 -10.69
C LEU A 68 -17.30 -3.53 -11.55
N LEU A 69 -16.96 -4.68 -10.96
CA LEU A 69 -16.87 -5.95 -11.69
C LEU A 69 -18.23 -6.39 -12.24
N ALA A 70 -19.33 -6.18 -11.52
CA ALA A 70 -20.68 -6.43 -12.02
C ALA A 70 -21.04 -5.55 -13.22
N ALA A 71 -20.59 -4.29 -13.23
CA ALA A 71 -20.73 -3.40 -14.37
C ALA A 71 -19.88 -3.87 -15.57
N CYS A 72 -18.62 -4.24 -15.31
CA CYS A 72 -17.69 -4.78 -16.31
C CYS A 72 -18.21 -6.10 -16.91
N GLN A 73 -18.88 -6.95 -16.13
CA GLN A 73 -19.47 -8.21 -16.60
C GLN A 73 -20.49 -8.02 -17.73
N LYS A 74 -21.18 -6.88 -17.74
CA LYS A 74 -22.21 -6.54 -18.73
C LYS A 74 -21.66 -5.79 -19.95
N SER A 75 -20.41 -5.35 -19.91
CA SER A 75 -19.80 -4.61 -21.02
C SER A 75 -19.44 -5.56 -22.15
N THR A 76 -19.82 -5.19 -23.37
CA THR A 76 -19.49 -5.92 -24.60
C THR A 76 -18.26 -5.36 -25.32
N THR A 77 -17.78 -4.19 -24.91
CA THR A 77 -16.65 -3.49 -25.54
C THR A 77 -15.35 -3.64 -24.77
N MET A 78 -15.45 -3.99 -23.48
CA MET A 78 -14.28 -4.10 -22.61
C MET A 78 -13.47 -5.35 -22.93
N THR A 79 -12.18 -5.17 -23.16
CA THR A 79 -11.20 -6.22 -23.45
C THR A 79 -10.08 -6.31 -22.40
N ARG A 80 -9.94 -5.29 -21.53
CA ARG A 80 -8.88 -5.25 -20.50
C ARG A 80 -9.39 -4.71 -19.18
N LEU A 81 -8.88 -5.31 -18.09
CA LEU A 81 -9.11 -4.90 -16.73
C LEU A 81 -7.79 -4.87 -15.96
N VAL A 82 -7.39 -3.71 -15.49
CA VAL A 82 -6.19 -3.52 -14.66
C VAL A 82 -6.63 -3.23 -13.23
N ILE A 83 -6.14 -4.02 -12.28
CA ILE A 83 -6.46 -3.90 -10.86
C ILE A 83 -5.19 -3.53 -10.09
N LYS A 84 -5.20 -2.37 -9.42
CA LYS A 84 -4.23 -2.06 -8.38
C LYS A 84 -4.61 -2.82 -7.11
N SER A 85 -3.86 -3.86 -6.79
CA SER A 85 -3.92 -4.61 -5.54
C SER A 85 -2.76 -4.23 -4.61
N SER A 86 -2.53 -5.00 -3.57
CA SER A 86 -1.49 -4.74 -2.58
C SER A 86 -0.81 -6.03 -2.15
N GLY A 87 0.48 -5.95 -1.82
CA GLY A 87 1.20 -7.03 -1.15
C GLY A 87 0.60 -7.43 0.21
N ALA A 88 -0.27 -6.60 0.78
CA ALA A 88 -1.01 -6.95 2.00
C ALA A 88 -1.82 -8.25 1.88
N VAL A 89 -2.14 -8.70 0.66
CA VAL A 89 -2.77 -10.00 0.40
C VAL A 89 -1.97 -11.17 0.94
N TYR A 90 -0.66 -11.06 1.07
CA TYR A 90 0.20 -12.10 1.65
C TYR A 90 0.15 -12.17 3.17
N GLY A 91 -0.51 -11.20 3.82
CA GLY A 91 -0.55 -11.12 5.27
C GLY A 91 0.82 -10.84 5.90
N THR A 92 0.87 -10.91 7.22
CA THR A 92 2.10 -10.72 8.01
C THR A 92 2.10 -11.65 9.20
N SER A 93 3.12 -12.48 9.31
CA SER A 93 3.30 -13.43 10.41
C SER A 93 4.79 -13.71 10.58
N PRO A 94 5.26 -13.99 11.81
CA PRO A 94 6.64 -14.40 12.03
C PRO A 94 6.98 -15.75 11.38
N ARG A 95 5.97 -16.50 10.92
CA ARG A 95 6.14 -17.78 10.24
C ARG A 95 6.19 -17.66 8.71
N HIS A 96 5.95 -16.47 8.18
CA HIS A 96 5.94 -16.25 6.75
C HIS A 96 7.37 -16.21 6.17
N PRO A 97 7.53 -16.52 4.87
CA PRO A 97 8.81 -16.41 4.20
C PRO A 97 9.29 -14.95 4.22
N ALA A 98 10.60 -14.76 4.12
CA ALA A 98 11.19 -13.42 4.02
C ALA A 98 10.78 -12.69 2.73
N THR A 99 10.50 -13.45 1.66
CA THR A 99 10.13 -12.94 0.34
C THR A 99 8.94 -13.71 -0.21
N PHE A 100 7.96 -12.99 -0.77
CA PHE A 100 6.75 -13.57 -1.35
C PHE A 100 6.79 -13.53 -2.87
N THR A 101 6.42 -14.64 -3.49
CA THR A 101 6.16 -14.75 -4.93
C THR A 101 4.66 -14.66 -5.21
N GLU A 102 4.26 -14.46 -6.46
CA GLU A 102 2.84 -14.43 -6.85
C GLU A 102 2.13 -15.78 -6.67
N ARG A 103 2.89 -16.86 -6.50
CA ARG A 103 2.37 -18.22 -6.27
C ARG A 103 2.08 -18.52 -4.81
N ASP A 104 2.60 -17.70 -3.90
CA ASP A 104 2.38 -17.90 -2.48
C ASP A 104 0.91 -17.60 -2.12
N GLU A 105 0.27 -18.59 -1.55
CA GLU A 105 -1.08 -18.50 -1.03
C GLU A 105 -1.03 -18.25 0.47
N LEU A 106 -1.98 -17.45 0.95
CA LEU A 106 -2.16 -17.24 2.39
C LEU A 106 -2.55 -18.53 3.07
N THR A 107 -1.72 -18.99 4.00
CA THR A 107 -2.06 -20.07 4.93
C THR A 107 -2.99 -19.59 6.04
N ASP A 108 -2.79 -18.33 6.49
CA ASP A 108 -3.60 -17.69 7.52
C ASP A 108 -4.32 -16.46 6.95
N LEU A 109 -5.62 -16.57 6.68
CA LEU A 109 -6.43 -15.46 6.19
C LEU A 109 -6.45 -14.33 7.23
N PRO A 110 -6.21 -13.07 6.82
CA PRO A 110 -6.33 -11.93 7.72
C PRO A 110 -7.73 -11.86 8.31
N ALA A 111 -7.84 -11.81 9.64
CA ALA A 111 -9.13 -11.82 10.34
C ALA A 111 -9.92 -10.54 10.07
N SER A 112 -9.25 -9.44 9.76
CA SER A 112 -9.86 -8.12 9.58
C SER A 112 -8.94 -7.16 8.82
N GLY A 113 -9.44 -5.97 8.52
CA GLY A 113 -8.70 -4.85 7.99
C GLY A 113 -8.43 -4.88 6.48
N TYR A 114 -7.52 -4.00 6.05
CA TYR A 114 -7.20 -3.79 4.65
C TYR A 114 -6.70 -5.06 3.94
N ALA A 115 -5.90 -5.86 4.62
CA ALA A 115 -5.40 -7.12 4.06
C ALA A 115 -6.54 -8.10 3.73
N LYS A 116 -7.54 -8.21 4.62
CA LYS A 116 -8.74 -9.01 4.36
C LYS A 116 -9.53 -8.48 3.18
N ASP A 117 -9.74 -7.16 3.12
CA ASP A 117 -10.45 -6.52 2.03
C ASP A 117 -9.75 -6.77 0.68
N ALA A 118 -8.41 -6.72 0.66
CA ALA A 118 -7.62 -6.98 -0.54
C ALA A 118 -7.75 -8.43 -1.02
N VAL A 119 -7.67 -9.41 -0.11
CA VAL A 119 -7.85 -10.84 -0.42
C VAL A 119 -9.25 -11.10 -0.98
N GLU A 120 -10.29 -10.54 -0.33
CA GLU A 120 -11.67 -10.69 -0.75
C GLU A 120 -11.90 -10.07 -2.14
N SER A 121 -11.38 -8.87 -2.37
CA SER A 121 -11.45 -8.18 -3.66
C SER A 121 -10.75 -8.96 -4.77
N GLU A 122 -9.54 -9.48 -4.53
CA GLU A 122 -8.88 -10.35 -5.51
C GLU A 122 -9.66 -11.65 -5.76
N GLY A 123 -10.38 -12.17 -4.78
CA GLY A 123 -11.30 -13.30 -4.95
C GLY A 123 -12.39 -13.00 -5.98
N TYR A 124 -13.00 -11.82 -5.92
CA TYR A 124 -13.97 -11.37 -6.91
C TYR A 124 -13.35 -11.16 -8.29
N VAL A 125 -12.13 -10.61 -8.35
CA VAL A 125 -11.39 -10.43 -9.60
C VAL A 125 -11.08 -11.78 -10.27
N ARG A 126 -10.63 -12.79 -9.50
CA ARG A 126 -10.40 -14.15 -10.02
C ARG A 126 -11.69 -14.78 -10.58
N ASN A 127 -12.80 -14.60 -9.85
CA ASN A 127 -14.11 -15.09 -10.32
C ASN A 127 -14.58 -14.37 -11.58
N PHE A 128 -14.33 -13.07 -11.70
CA PHE A 128 -14.59 -12.30 -12.91
C PHE A 128 -13.77 -12.82 -14.09
N ALA A 129 -12.45 -13.00 -13.92
CA ALA A 129 -11.57 -13.50 -14.97
C ALA A 129 -11.98 -14.87 -15.51
N ARG A 130 -12.47 -15.77 -14.63
CA ARG A 130 -13.01 -17.09 -15.05
C ARG A 130 -14.27 -16.98 -15.90
N ARG A 131 -15.15 -16.00 -15.64
CA ARG A 131 -16.39 -15.79 -16.35
C ARG A 131 -16.24 -14.99 -17.65
N ARG A 132 -15.22 -14.15 -17.71
CA ARG A 132 -14.90 -13.25 -18.82
C ARG A 132 -13.50 -13.59 -19.34
N ALA A 133 -13.35 -14.82 -19.85
CA ALA A 133 -12.10 -15.28 -20.47
C ALA A 133 -11.71 -14.49 -21.73
N ASP A 134 -12.62 -13.69 -22.27
CA ASP A 134 -12.42 -12.74 -23.37
C ASP A 134 -11.76 -11.43 -22.91
N VAL A 135 -11.62 -11.19 -21.58
CA VAL A 135 -11.04 -9.98 -21.02
C VAL A 135 -9.68 -10.31 -20.40
N ASP A 136 -8.64 -9.59 -20.82
CA ASP A 136 -7.32 -9.67 -20.21
C ASP A 136 -7.35 -8.98 -18.84
N VAL A 137 -7.13 -9.73 -17.77
CA VAL A 137 -7.11 -9.23 -16.40
C VAL A 137 -5.68 -9.17 -15.88
N THR A 138 -5.23 -7.97 -15.51
CA THR A 138 -3.92 -7.71 -14.91
C THR A 138 -4.11 -7.28 -13.46
N VAL A 139 -3.48 -7.98 -12.52
CA VAL A 139 -3.49 -7.64 -11.09
C VAL A 139 -2.09 -7.24 -10.68
N LEU A 140 -1.94 -6.04 -10.18
CA LEU A 140 -0.67 -5.47 -9.72
C LEU A 140 -0.68 -5.39 -8.18
N ARG A 141 0.10 -6.25 -7.52
CA ARG A 141 0.26 -6.27 -6.06
C ARG A 141 1.39 -5.33 -5.67
N PHE A 142 1.02 -4.12 -5.29
CA PHE A 142 1.99 -3.09 -4.92
C PHE A 142 2.53 -3.30 -3.51
N THR A 143 3.84 -3.09 -3.34
CA THR A 143 4.46 -2.86 -2.04
C THR A 143 4.00 -1.50 -1.47
N ASN A 144 4.59 -1.07 -0.35
CA ASN A 144 4.26 0.23 0.23
C ASN A 144 4.68 1.37 -0.71
N LEU A 145 3.71 2.20 -1.08
CA LEU A 145 3.94 3.38 -1.90
C LEU A 145 4.58 4.49 -1.07
N ILE A 146 5.60 5.14 -1.64
CA ILE A 146 6.27 6.29 -1.05
C ILE A 146 6.63 7.31 -2.13
N GLY A 147 6.73 8.56 -1.72
CA GLY A 147 7.12 9.67 -2.59
C GLY A 147 6.78 11.01 -1.97
N PRO A 148 7.32 12.10 -2.48
CA PRO A 148 7.13 13.44 -1.92
C PRO A 148 5.69 13.96 -2.07
N ARG A 149 4.95 13.52 -3.09
CA ARG A 149 3.62 14.05 -3.44
C ARG A 149 2.46 13.20 -2.93
N ILE A 150 2.71 11.96 -2.53
CA ILE A 150 1.64 11.09 -2.01
C ILE A 150 1.54 11.20 -0.49
N ASP A 151 0.32 11.07 0.02
CA ASP A 151 0.04 11.03 1.46
C ASP A 151 -0.59 9.67 1.81
N THR A 152 0.15 8.87 2.57
CA THR A 152 -0.25 7.54 3.00
C THR A 152 -0.06 7.42 4.51
N GLY A 153 -0.65 6.40 5.13
CA GLY A 153 -0.36 6.11 6.54
C GLY A 153 1.14 5.95 6.81
N LEU A 154 1.90 5.36 5.87
CA LEU A 154 3.34 5.19 6.00
C LEU A 154 4.11 6.52 5.93
N THR A 155 3.75 7.41 5.00
CA THR A 155 4.39 8.73 4.91
C THR A 155 4.11 9.59 6.14
N GLN A 156 2.90 9.49 6.71
CA GLN A 156 2.53 10.16 7.96
C GLN A 156 3.29 9.57 9.16
N TYR A 157 3.48 8.25 9.20
CA TYR A 157 4.26 7.57 10.23
C TYR A 157 5.71 8.07 10.28
N PHE A 158 6.39 8.17 9.14
CA PHE A 158 7.74 8.73 9.05
C PHE A 158 7.79 10.25 9.25
N ALA A 159 6.68 10.95 9.14
CA ALA A 159 6.61 12.39 9.45
C ALA A 159 6.63 12.67 10.97
N LEU A 160 6.32 11.69 11.80
CA LEU A 160 6.40 11.83 13.26
C LEU A 160 7.82 12.17 13.72
N PRO A 161 8.02 13.13 14.62
CA PRO A 161 9.35 13.45 15.14
C PRO A 161 9.95 12.30 15.99
N VAL A 162 9.08 11.58 16.70
CA VAL A 162 9.39 10.36 17.46
C VAL A 162 8.55 9.23 16.87
N VAL A 163 9.22 8.23 16.32
CA VAL A 163 8.56 7.13 15.60
C VAL A 163 8.49 5.91 16.52
N PRO A 164 7.29 5.48 16.92
CA PRO A 164 7.12 4.32 17.78
C PRO A 164 7.40 3.03 17.00
N THR A 165 8.25 2.17 17.53
CA THR A 165 8.55 0.84 17.00
C THR A 165 8.28 -0.23 18.04
N VAL A 166 8.06 -1.49 17.64
CA VAL A 166 7.91 -2.57 18.61
C VAL A 166 9.28 -3.05 19.06
N LEU A 167 9.48 -3.09 20.37
CA LEU A 167 10.74 -3.54 20.98
C LEU A 167 11.07 -4.96 20.52
N GLY A 168 12.30 -5.16 20.03
CA GLY A 168 12.78 -6.46 19.54
C GLY A 168 12.41 -6.78 18.10
N HIS A 169 11.72 -5.85 17.39
CA HIS A 169 11.35 -6.02 15.98
C HIS A 169 11.99 -4.94 15.10
N ASP A 170 12.53 -5.36 13.97
CA ASP A 170 13.10 -4.45 12.96
C ASP A 170 12.90 -5.08 11.57
N GLY A 171 11.70 -4.89 11.02
CA GLY A 171 11.28 -5.54 9.79
C GLY A 171 11.91 -4.91 8.54
N TRP A 172 12.09 -5.73 7.49
CA TRP A 172 12.47 -5.28 6.17
C TRP A 172 11.30 -4.61 5.46
N ILE A 173 11.51 -3.42 4.93
CA ILE A 173 10.51 -2.64 4.21
C ILE A 173 10.95 -2.51 2.76
N GLN A 174 10.13 -3.01 1.85
CA GLN A 174 10.25 -2.75 0.42
C GLN A 174 9.32 -1.62 0.05
N LEU A 175 9.80 -0.70 -0.77
CA LEU A 175 9.08 0.52 -1.16
C LEU A 175 8.96 0.60 -2.67
N LEU A 176 7.88 1.22 -3.14
CA LEU A 176 7.66 1.55 -4.54
C LEU A 176 7.50 3.06 -4.66
N HIS A 177 8.33 3.68 -5.50
CA HIS A 177 8.22 5.11 -5.76
C HIS A 177 6.93 5.46 -6.50
N GLU A 178 6.33 6.62 -6.20
CA GLU A 178 5.06 7.06 -6.81
C GLU A 178 5.14 7.17 -8.34
N GLU A 179 6.30 7.53 -8.89
CA GLU A 179 6.50 7.61 -10.34
C GLU A 179 6.54 6.22 -11.00
N ASP A 180 7.20 5.24 -10.36
CA ASP A 180 7.20 3.86 -10.84
C ASP A 180 5.80 3.22 -10.75
N ALA A 181 5.04 3.57 -9.71
CA ALA A 181 3.65 3.14 -9.58
C ALA A 181 2.78 3.65 -10.74
N LEU A 182 2.95 4.90 -11.14
CA LEU A 182 2.25 5.46 -12.30
C LEU A 182 2.71 4.83 -13.60
N ALA A 183 4.02 4.64 -13.77
CA ALA A 183 4.59 4.06 -15.00
C ALA A 183 4.13 2.62 -15.23
N VAL A 184 4.09 1.78 -14.18
CA VAL A 184 3.62 0.40 -14.31
C VAL A 184 2.12 0.32 -14.61
N LEU A 185 1.31 1.22 -14.02
CA LEU A 185 -0.12 1.32 -14.34
C LEU A 185 -0.34 1.78 -15.78
N GLU A 186 0.44 2.76 -16.25
CA GLU A 186 0.40 3.21 -17.64
C GLU A 186 0.75 2.08 -18.60
N GLN A 187 1.83 1.32 -18.34
CA GLN A 187 2.20 0.18 -19.16
C GLN A 187 1.11 -0.89 -19.19
N ALA A 188 0.54 -1.26 -18.04
CA ALA A 188 -0.57 -2.21 -17.94
C ALA A 188 -1.81 -1.75 -18.74
N THR A 189 -2.05 -0.43 -18.80
CA THR A 189 -3.16 0.13 -19.55
C THR A 189 -2.94 0.06 -21.06
N ARG A 190 -1.68 0.20 -21.50
CA ARG A 190 -1.33 0.23 -22.95
C ARG A 190 -1.07 -1.14 -23.55
N GLN A 191 -0.57 -2.08 -22.73
CA GLN A 191 -0.15 -3.41 -23.20
C GLN A 191 -1.09 -4.50 -22.66
N ARG A 192 -1.18 -5.62 -23.39
CA ARG A 192 -1.88 -6.82 -22.94
C ARG A 192 -0.94 -7.67 -22.10
N LEU A 193 -1.10 -7.59 -20.78
CA LEU A 193 -0.23 -8.25 -19.81
C LEU A 193 -1.09 -8.97 -18.75
N PRO A 194 -1.89 -9.99 -19.18
CA PRO A 194 -2.74 -10.71 -18.24
C PRO A 194 -1.91 -11.47 -17.21
N GLY A 195 -2.35 -11.45 -15.96
CA GLY A 195 -1.69 -12.17 -14.88
C GLY A 195 -1.65 -11.38 -13.57
N VAL A 196 -0.98 -11.97 -12.59
CA VAL A 196 -0.72 -11.35 -11.29
C VAL A 196 0.76 -11.02 -11.21
N PHE A 197 1.10 -9.80 -10.81
CA PHE A 197 2.48 -9.33 -10.73
C PHE A 197 2.72 -8.58 -9.42
N ASN A 198 3.78 -8.96 -8.74
CA ASN A 198 4.31 -8.21 -7.62
C ASN A 198 5.05 -6.97 -8.12
N VAL A 199 4.76 -5.81 -7.52
CA VAL A 199 5.33 -4.52 -7.93
C VAL A 199 5.99 -3.84 -6.75
N GLY A 200 7.31 -3.68 -6.81
CA GLY A 200 8.11 -3.06 -5.76
C GLY A 200 9.45 -2.57 -6.31
N GLY A 201 10.03 -1.60 -5.67
CA GLY A 201 11.40 -1.14 -5.97
C GLY A 201 12.43 -2.18 -5.58
N ASP A 202 13.61 -2.09 -6.18
CA ASP A 202 14.71 -2.99 -5.87
C ASP A 202 15.22 -2.83 -4.45
N GLY A 203 15.58 -3.96 -3.83
CA GLY A 203 16.08 -4.01 -2.48
C GLY A 203 15.01 -3.69 -1.43
N ALA A 204 15.43 -3.68 -0.19
CA ALA A 204 14.64 -3.32 0.98
C ALA A 204 15.56 -2.65 2.00
N LEU A 205 14.97 -1.96 2.97
CA LEU A 205 15.69 -1.34 4.08
C LEU A 205 15.05 -1.73 5.41
N LEU A 206 15.85 -1.75 6.48
CA LEU A 206 15.32 -1.99 7.82
C LEU A 206 14.50 -0.78 8.29
N LEU A 207 13.46 -1.03 9.08
CA LEU A 207 12.63 0.04 9.65
C LEU A 207 13.48 1.04 10.43
N SER A 208 14.42 0.55 11.25
CA SER A 208 15.34 1.41 12.02
C SER A 208 16.25 2.26 11.12
N GLU A 209 16.67 1.73 9.97
CA GLU A 209 17.45 2.47 8.98
C GLU A 209 16.59 3.58 8.34
N ALA A 210 15.35 3.28 7.94
CA ALA A 210 14.43 4.27 7.40
C ALA A 210 14.19 5.42 8.38
N ILE A 211 13.95 5.12 9.66
CA ILE A 211 13.74 6.13 10.71
C ILE A 211 14.97 7.02 10.85
N ARG A 212 16.19 6.45 10.87
CA ARG A 212 17.43 7.22 10.94
C ARG A 212 17.65 8.09 9.70
N ARG A 213 17.40 7.56 8.50
CA ARG A 213 17.48 8.32 7.23
C ARG A 213 16.53 9.51 7.22
N ALA A 214 15.33 9.36 7.79
CA ALA A 214 14.37 10.45 7.94
C ALA A 214 14.78 11.46 9.03
N GLY A 215 15.87 11.25 9.76
CA GLY A 215 16.31 12.11 10.87
C GLY A 215 15.35 12.08 12.06
N ARG A 216 14.65 10.96 12.27
CA ARG A 216 13.66 10.78 13.32
C ARG A 216 14.23 10.02 14.52
N ILE A 217 13.57 10.18 15.67
CA ILE A 217 13.91 9.46 16.90
C ILE A 217 13.14 8.15 16.91
N LEU A 218 13.86 7.03 17.02
CA LEU A 218 13.27 5.71 17.17
C LEU A 218 12.89 5.51 18.65
N ALA A 219 11.62 5.16 18.91
CA ALA A 219 11.10 4.89 20.25
C ALA A 219 10.61 3.43 20.35
N PRO A 220 11.44 2.51 20.86
CA PRO A 220 11.02 1.12 21.03
C PRO A 220 10.03 0.99 22.19
N ILE A 221 8.87 0.40 21.91
CA ILE A 221 7.74 0.26 22.82
C ILE A 221 7.39 -1.23 22.95
N PRO A 222 7.13 -1.75 24.15
CA PRO A 222 6.63 -3.10 24.31
C PRO A 222 5.35 -3.36 23.50
N GLU A 223 5.25 -4.53 22.85
CA GLU A 223 4.14 -4.86 21.94
C GLU A 223 2.75 -4.60 22.54
N PRO A 224 2.44 -4.95 23.81
CA PRO A 224 1.13 -4.69 24.41
C PRO A 224 0.77 -3.19 24.50
N ALA A 225 1.76 -2.32 24.69
CA ALA A 225 1.56 -0.87 24.78
C ALA A 225 1.40 -0.19 23.42
N MET A 226 1.86 -0.82 22.34
CA MET A 226 1.80 -0.25 20.98
C MET A 226 0.37 0.10 20.54
N ALA A 227 -0.60 -0.77 20.83
CA ALA A 227 -2.01 -0.52 20.49
C ALA A 227 -2.56 0.75 21.15
N ILE A 228 -2.13 1.06 22.38
CA ILE A 228 -2.53 2.26 23.12
C ILE A 228 -1.89 3.50 22.46
N VAL A 229 -0.59 3.44 22.19
CA VAL A 229 0.15 4.54 21.55
C VAL A 229 -0.45 4.90 20.19
N LEU A 230 -0.73 3.90 19.36
CA LEU A 230 -1.35 4.11 18.04
C LEU A 230 -2.76 4.71 18.14
N ARG A 231 -3.55 4.29 19.14
CA ARG A 231 -4.86 4.88 19.39
C ARG A 231 -4.76 6.36 19.77
N VAL A 232 -3.79 6.72 20.61
CA VAL A 232 -3.54 8.11 21.01
C VAL A 232 -3.12 8.93 19.77
N LEU A 233 -2.19 8.43 18.96
CA LEU A 233 -1.73 9.10 17.73
C LEU A 233 -2.87 9.27 16.73
N SER A 234 -3.72 8.27 16.55
CA SER A 234 -4.89 8.35 15.67
C SER A 234 -5.92 9.35 16.15
N ASN A 235 -6.21 9.40 17.46
CA ASN A 235 -7.17 10.36 18.04
C ASN A 235 -6.67 11.81 17.96
N SER A 236 -5.36 12.03 17.99
CA SER A 236 -4.74 13.35 17.84
C SER A 236 -4.60 13.81 16.38
N HIS A 237 -5.11 13.04 15.41
CA HIS A 237 -4.96 13.28 13.99
C HIS A 237 -3.50 13.39 13.49
N LEU A 238 -2.54 12.94 14.29
CA LEU A 238 -1.12 12.96 13.94
C LEU A 238 -0.74 11.83 12.99
N SER A 239 -1.50 10.72 13.00
CA SER A 239 -1.27 9.61 12.09
C SER A 239 -2.53 8.75 11.95
N ASP A 240 -2.89 8.40 10.72
CA ASP A 240 -3.96 7.43 10.40
C ASP A 240 -3.44 5.99 10.34
N TYR A 241 -2.35 5.71 11.02
CA TYR A 241 -1.69 4.42 11.01
C TYR A 241 -2.42 3.43 11.94
N TYR A 242 -2.81 2.28 11.38
CA TYR A 242 -3.59 1.25 12.10
C TYR A 242 -2.69 0.14 12.67
N PRO A 243 -3.09 -0.55 13.74
CA PRO A 243 -2.33 -1.64 14.34
C PRO A 243 -1.92 -2.74 13.34
N GLU A 244 -2.74 -2.99 12.33
CA GLU A 244 -2.47 -3.98 11.28
C GLU A 244 -1.28 -3.59 10.38
N GLN A 245 -1.11 -2.30 10.12
CA GLN A 245 0.02 -1.78 9.36
C GLN A 245 1.33 -1.88 10.15
N VAL A 246 1.27 -1.75 11.48
CA VAL A 246 2.44 -1.95 12.36
C VAL A 246 2.99 -3.36 12.24
N ARG A 247 2.13 -4.36 12.09
CA ARG A 247 2.60 -5.75 11.90
C ARG A 247 3.46 -5.90 10.64
N ILE A 248 3.13 -5.21 9.55
CA ILE A 248 3.96 -5.20 8.34
C ILE A 248 5.34 -4.62 8.65
N LEU A 249 5.41 -3.55 9.44
CA LEU A 249 6.69 -2.95 9.81
C LEU A 249 7.49 -3.81 10.78
N ASN A 250 6.81 -4.58 11.65
CA ASN A 250 7.48 -5.42 12.64
C ASN A 250 8.11 -6.68 12.01
N TYR A 251 7.34 -7.37 11.17
CA TYR A 251 7.78 -8.66 10.59
C TYR A 251 8.41 -8.50 9.22
N GLY A 252 8.22 -7.33 8.60
CA GLY A 252 8.69 -7.07 7.26
C GLY A 252 7.82 -7.72 6.19
N GLN A 253 7.96 -7.24 4.97
CA GLN A 253 7.39 -7.86 3.79
C GLN A 253 8.20 -7.44 2.57
N VAL A 254 8.75 -8.42 1.87
CA VAL A 254 9.47 -8.22 0.61
C VAL A 254 8.77 -9.06 -0.46
N LEU A 255 8.52 -8.47 -1.62
CA LEU A 255 7.92 -9.13 -2.76
C LEU A 255 8.99 -9.46 -3.79
N ASP A 256 8.98 -10.68 -4.30
CA ASP A 256 9.77 -11.05 -5.46
C ASP A 256 9.18 -10.38 -6.70
N THR A 257 9.99 -9.58 -7.38
CA THR A 257 9.61 -8.84 -8.58
C THR A 257 10.18 -9.45 -9.86
N THR A 258 10.61 -10.71 -9.82
CA THR A 258 11.18 -11.40 -10.98
C THR A 258 10.20 -11.43 -12.16
N ARG A 259 8.94 -11.78 -11.92
CA ARG A 259 7.91 -11.82 -12.96
C ARG A 259 7.59 -10.43 -13.54
N LEU A 260 7.67 -9.38 -12.71
CA LEU A 260 7.53 -8.00 -13.18
C LEU A 260 8.55 -7.66 -14.26
N ARG A 261 9.78 -8.18 -14.14
CA ARG A 261 10.85 -7.93 -15.11
C ARG A 261 10.79 -8.86 -16.30
N THR A 262 10.62 -10.16 -16.05
CA THR A 262 10.77 -11.19 -17.09
C THR A 262 9.52 -11.37 -17.94
N GLU A 263 8.33 -11.23 -17.36
CA GLU A 263 7.06 -11.47 -18.05
C GLU A 263 6.33 -10.14 -18.35
N PHE A 264 6.27 -9.22 -17.38
CA PHE A 264 5.62 -7.92 -17.56
C PHE A 264 6.51 -6.92 -18.33
N GLY A 265 7.85 -7.08 -18.27
CA GLY A 265 8.80 -6.23 -18.97
C GLY A 265 8.97 -4.83 -18.36
N PHE A 266 8.77 -4.71 -17.02
CA PHE A 266 8.94 -3.46 -16.30
C PHE A 266 10.06 -3.57 -15.27
N THR A 267 10.97 -2.59 -15.28
CA THR A 267 12.03 -2.44 -14.27
C THR A 267 11.83 -1.11 -13.57
N PRO A 268 11.59 -1.09 -12.25
CA PRO A 268 11.50 0.13 -11.47
C PRO A 268 12.78 0.99 -11.62
N ARG A 269 12.61 2.30 -11.70
CA ARG A 269 13.72 3.25 -11.79
C ARG A 269 14.36 3.50 -10.42
N TRP A 270 13.54 3.40 -9.37
CA TRP A 270 13.95 3.72 -8.01
C TRP A 270 14.13 2.43 -7.22
N THR A 271 15.26 2.29 -6.55
CA THR A 271 15.41 1.31 -5.47
C THR A 271 14.58 1.74 -4.26
N SER A 272 14.27 0.82 -3.34
CA SER A 272 13.56 1.14 -2.10
C SER A 272 14.26 2.24 -1.29
N VAL A 273 15.60 2.23 -1.27
CA VAL A 273 16.41 3.24 -0.59
C VAL A 273 16.30 4.60 -1.28
N GLN A 274 16.45 4.64 -2.61
CA GLN A 274 16.33 5.89 -3.37
C GLN A 274 14.93 6.50 -3.27
N ALA A 275 13.88 5.67 -3.34
CA ALA A 275 12.51 6.12 -3.19
C ALA A 275 12.26 6.73 -1.79
N PHE A 276 12.87 6.14 -0.76
CA PHE A 276 12.79 6.68 0.59
C PHE A 276 13.56 8.00 0.73
N ASP A 277 14.77 8.08 0.18
CA ASP A 277 15.59 9.29 0.24
C ASP A 277 14.91 10.45 -0.51
N ASP A 278 14.31 10.20 -1.68
CA ASP A 278 13.53 11.21 -2.41
C ASP A 278 12.31 11.71 -1.60
N PHE A 279 11.61 10.80 -0.95
CA PHE A 279 10.52 11.16 -0.03
C PHE A 279 11.01 12.09 1.09
N VAL A 280 12.11 11.76 1.74
CA VAL A 280 12.68 12.57 2.83
C VAL A 280 13.09 13.96 2.34
N HIS A 281 13.77 14.03 1.20
CA HIS A 281 14.20 15.30 0.60
C HIS A 281 13.00 16.14 0.12
N GLY A 282 12.08 15.52 -0.61
CA GLY A 282 10.93 16.22 -1.18
C GLY A 282 9.92 16.73 -0.15
N ARG A 283 9.85 16.08 1.03
CA ARG A 283 9.09 16.56 2.19
C ARG A 283 9.87 17.54 3.07
N ALA A 284 11.12 17.85 2.73
CA ALA A 284 12.00 18.75 3.46
C ALA A 284 12.10 18.40 4.96
N PHE A 285 12.22 17.11 5.28
CA PHE A 285 12.34 16.67 6.67
C PHE A 285 13.60 17.26 7.30
N ARG A 286 13.41 17.98 8.41
CA ARG A 286 14.54 18.44 9.24
C ARG A 286 14.80 17.41 10.31
N PRO A 287 16.08 16.99 10.50
CA PRO A 287 16.43 16.09 11.58
C PRO A 287 15.99 16.66 12.94
N VAL A 288 15.33 15.81 13.75
CA VAL A 288 14.89 16.19 15.10
C VAL A 288 16.09 16.37 16.05
N ILE A 289 17.15 15.60 15.80
CA ILE A 289 18.43 15.72 16.51
C ILE A 289 19.53 15.89 15.47
N ASP A 290 20.50 16.80 15.77
CA ASP A 290 21.68 16.96 14.93
C ASP A 290 22.37 15.58 14.75
N PRO A 291 22.57 15.14 13.48
CA PRO A 291 23.21 13.84 13.20
C PRO A 291 24.55 13.63 13.90
N LYS A 292 25.32 14.71 14.11
CA LYS A 292 26.58 14.67 14.84
C LYS A 292 26.40 14.35 16.32
N ARG A 293 25.33 14.87 16.95
CA ARG A 293 24.99 14.56 18.35
C ARG A 293 24.48 13.13 18.49
N LEU A 294 23.67 12.65 17.54
CA LEU A 294 23.17 11.28 17.53
C LEU A 294 24.32 10.27 17.41
N ALA A 295 25.27 10.50 16.48
CA ALA A 295 26.47 9.67 16.32
C ALA A 295 27.36 9.67 17.56
N GLY A 296 27.41 10.80 18.29
CA GLY A 296 28.11 10.89 19.58
C GLY A 296 27.47 10.04 20.67
N ILE A 297 26.14 10.08 20.79
CA ILE A 297 25.37 9.29 21.76
C ILE A 297 25.48 7.79 21.45
N GLU A 298 25.32 7.40 20.18
CA GLU A 298 25.48 5.99 19.76
C GLU A 298 26.87 5.44 20.05
N ARG A 299 27.91 6.24 19.83
CA ARG A 299 29.29 5.87 20.14
C ARG A 299 29.49 5.68 21.64
N GLY A 300 29.01 6.63 22.44
CA GLY A 300 29.07 6.53 23.91
C GLY A 300 28.33 5.31 24.47
N LEU A 301 27.17 4.97 23.92
CA LEU A 301 26.41 3.78 24.30
C LEU A 301 27.13 2.47 23.92
N ARG A 302 27.77 2.42 22.74
CA ARG A 302 28.58 1.26 22.33
C ARG A 302 29.79 1.06 23.21
N GLU A 303 30.47 2.16 23.58
CA GLU A 303 31.62 2.11 24.49
C GLU A 303 31.19 1.66 25.90
N LEU A 304 30.05 2.11 26.40
CA LEU A 304 29.47 1.67 27.68
C LEU A 304 29.12 0.18 27.63
N ALA A 305 28.45 -0.28 26.58
CA ALA A 305 28.11 -1.69 26.41
C ALA A 305 29.34 -2.59 26.26
N ALA A 306 30.43 -2.09 25.66
CA ALA A 306 31.69 -2.81 25.58
C ALA A 306 32.44 -2.92 26.92
N ARG A 307 32.21 -1.95 27.84
CA ARG A 307 32.80 -1.98 29.21
C ARG A 307 32.02 -2.87 30.20
N LEU A 308 30.78 -3.23 29.86
CA LEU A 308 29.91 -4.07 30.70
C LEU A 308 29.95 -5.57 30.28
N ARG A 309 30.76 -5.90 29.28
CA ARG A 309 31.14 -7.26 28.90
C ARG A 309 32.53 -7.58 29.39
#